data_3624e5c320a834598b1aa3d43ce38c29
#
_entry.id   3624e5c320a834598b1aa3d43ce38c29
#
_cell.length_a   1.000
_cell.length_b   1.000
_cell.length_c   1.000
_cell.angle_alpha   90.00
_cell.angle_beta   90.00
_cell.angle_gamma   90.00
#
_symmetry.space_group_name_H-M   'P 1'
#
loop_
_entity.id
_entity.type
_entity.pdbx_description
1 polymer ?
#
loop_
_entity_poly.entity_id
_entity_poly.type
_entity_poly.pdbx_seq_one_letter_code
_entity_poly.pdbx_strand_id
1 'polypeptide(L)'
;MDTYGLSELIGPGLASECIETKDGLYIWEDHFYPEIIDPQSGKVLLEGERGEIVFTSLTKEAMPVIRYRTRDLTHLMPGRARSMRRMEKVTGRSDDMVIVRGVNVFPTQIEEQILRCEGLSPHFQIELRRDERLDSMRVLAEARASHADQIARDAQSRLLASYIRNAIGVGVDVVVSEPGKIERSTGKARRVVDLRGKQDRT
;
A
#
# COMPACT_ATOMS: atom_id res chain seq x y z
N MET A 1 -9.95 17.07 -4.24
CA MET A 1 -9.70 16.48 -5.57
C MET A 1 -8.43 15.66 -5.44
N ASP A 2 -8.53 14.37 -5.74
CA ASP A 2 -7.37 13.45 -5.66
C ASP A 2 -6.61 13.49 -7.00
N THR A 3 -5.28 13.29 -6.94
CA THR A 3 -4.41 13.28 -8.12
C THR A 3 -3.36 12.18 -8.01
N TYR A 4 -2.97 11.63 -9.14
CA TYR A 4 -1.90 10.65 -9.25
C TYR A 4 -0.82 11.14 -10.21
N GLY A 5 0.43 10.86 -9.92
CA GLY A 5 1.55 11.19 -10.78
C GLY A 5 2.87 10.65 -10.26
N LEU A 6 3.86 10.66 -11.13
CA LEU A 6 5.23 10.16 -10.91
C LEU A 6 6.22 11.13 -11.52
N SER A 7 7.33 11.37 -10.85
CA SER A 7 8.41 12.25 -11.35
C SER A 7 8.96 11.79 -12.70
N GLU A 8 8.99 10.47 -12.90
CA GLU A 8 9.51 9.82 -14.10
C GLU A 8 8.63 10.06 -15.35
N LEU A 9 7.35 10.36 -15.14
CA LEU A 9 6.40 10.61 -16.24
C LEU A 9 6.21 12.10 -16.47
N ILE A 10 5.49 12.80 -15.61
CA ILE A 10 5.20 14.23 -15.76
C ILE A 10 5.20 14.96 -14.39
N GLY A 11 5.36 14.23 -13.30
CA GLY A 11 5.13 14.74 -11.96
C GLY A 11 3.66 14.58 -11.52
N PRO A 12 3.15 15.45 -10.65
CA PRO A 12 1.77 15.39 -10.21
C PRO A 12 0.80 15.69 -11.36
N GLY A 13 -0.33 14.96 -11.40
CA GLY A 13 -1.42 15.24 -12.34
C GLY A 13 -1.43 14.40 -13.61
N LEU A 14 -0.73 13.26 -13.66
CA LEU A 14 -0.87 12.26 -14.73
C LEU A 14 -2.32 11.74 -14.82
N ALA A 15 -2.96 11.60 -13.68
CA ALA A 15 -4.39 11.32 -13.58
C ALA A 15 -5.01 12.18 -12.47
N SER A 16 -6.26 12.58 -12.67
CA SER A 16 -6.96 13.48 -11.74
C SER A 16 -8.41 13.09 -11.59
N GLU A 17 -8.91 13.27 -10.35
CA GLU A 17 -10.31 13.04 -10.03
C GLU A 17 -11.22 14.05 -10.73
N CYS A 18 -12.36 13.59 -11.24
CA CYS A 18 -13.41 14.47 -11.75
C CYS A 18 -14.21 15.05 -10.58
N ILE A 19 -14.36 16.37 -10.55
CA ILE A 19 -15.06 17.07 -9.45
C ILE A 19 -16.51 16.63 -9.33
N GLU A 20 -17.15 16.33 -10.46
CA GLU A 20 -18.57 16.00 -10.54
C GLU A 20 -18.88 14.59 -10.01
N THR A 21 -18.01 13.63 -10.27
CA THR A 21 -18.32 12.21 -9.99
C THR A 21 -17.53 11.62 -8.84
N LYS A 22 -16.28 12.05 -8.63
CA LYS A 22 -15.36 11.53 -7.60
C LYS A 22 -15.29 10.00 -7.54
N ASP A 23 -15.27 9.38 -8.72
CA ASP A 23 -15.41 7.93 -8.90
C ASP A 23 -14.18 7.28 -9.56
N GLY A 24 -13.01 7.82 -9.30
CA GLY A 24 -11.71 7.40 -9.81
C GLY A 24 -10.94 8.52 -10.48
N LEU A 25 -9.72 8.24 -10.89
CA LEU A 25 -8.79 9.21 -11.45
C LEU A 25 -8.75 9.07 -12.97
N TYR A 26 -9.17 10.08 -13.71
CA TYR A 26 -9.12 10.11 -15.18
C TYR A 26 -7.68 10.27 -15.63
N ILE A 27 -7.22 9.35 -16.47
CA ILE A 27 -5.87 9.34 -17.04
C ILE A 27 -5.87 10.19 -18.30
N TRP A 28 -4.84 11.03 -18.47
CA TRP A 28 -4.66 11.81 -19.69
C TRP A 28 -4.12 10.92 -20.83
N GLU A 29 -5.04 10.16 -21.48
CA GLU A 29 -4.70 9.15 -22.49
C GLU A 29 -4.21 9.74 -23.82
N ASP A 30 -4.35 11.02 -24.03
CA ASP A 30 -3.70 11.79 -25.11
C ASP A 30 -2.18 11.95 -24.91
N HIS A 31 -1.72 11.82 -23.66
CA HIS A 31 -0.31 11.93 -23.30
C HIS A 31 0.30 10.61 -22.80
N PHE A 32 -0.52 9.70 -22.26
CA PHE A 32 -0.05 8.48 -21.64
C PHE A 32 -0.94 7.28 -21.98
N TYR A 33 -0.33 6.22 -22.46
CA TYR A 33 -1.03 4.95 -22.69
C TYR A 33 -0.91 4.05 -21.44
N PRO A 34 -2.02 3.77 -20.73
CA PRO A 34 -2.02 2.91 -19.57
C PRO A 34 -2.28 1.45 -19.94
N GLU A 35 -1.58 0.54 -19.27
CA GLU A 35 -1.81 -0.90 -19.27
C GLU A 35 -1.90 -1.41 -17.83
N ILE A 36 -2.67 -2.46 -17.58
CA ILE A 36 -2.61 -3.22 -16.32
C ILE A 36 -1.93 -4.54 -16.63
N ILE A 37 -0.91 -4.89 -15.84
CA ILE A 37 -0.19 -6.15 -15.99
C ILE A 37 -0.22 -6.98 -14.72
N ASP A 38 -0.10 -8.28 -14.87
CA ASP A 38 0.22 -9.16 -13.75
C ASP A 38 1.65 -8.86 -13.28
N PRO A 39 1.87 -8.55 -12.00
CA PRO A 39 3.18 -8.13 -11.49
C PRO A 39 4.28 -9.19 -11.62
N GLN A 40 3.91 -10.47 -11.63
CA GLN A 40 4.85 -11.59 -11.69
C GLN A 40 5.21 -11.97 -13.12
N SER A 41 4.20 -12.19 -13.96
CA SER A 41 4.41 -12.64 -15.33
C SER A 41 4.64 -11.51 -16.32
N GLY A 42 4.27 -10.27 -16.00
CA GLY A 42 4.31 -9.10 -16.89
C GLY A 42 3.28 -9.14 -18.02
N LYS A 43 2.37 -10.12 -18.02
CA LYS A 43 1.30 -10.23 -19.03
C LYS A 43 0.26 -9.15 -18.80
N VAL A 44 -0.24 -8.57 -19.90
CA VAL A 44 -1.36 -7.63 -19.85
C VAL A 44 -2.61 -8.35 -19.41
N LEU A 45 -3.32 -7.75 -18.47
CA LEU A 45 -4.59 -8.23 -17.93
C LEU A 45 -5.78 -7.63 -18.69
N LEU A 46 -6.94 -8.27 -18.54
CA LEU A 46 -8.18 -7.78 -19.14
C LEU A 46 -8.68 -6.52 -18.41
N GLU A 47 -9.51 -5.75 -19.08
CA GLU A 47 -10.12 -4.55 -18.50
C GLU A 47 -10.93 -4.91 -17.24
N GLY A 48 -10.75 -4.14 -16.17
CA GLY A 48 -11.38 -4.38 -14.87
C GLY A 48 -10.61 -5.33 -13.95
N GLU A 49 -9.62 -6.07 -14.45
CA GLU A 49 -8.76 -6.89 -13.59
C GLU A 49 -7.75 -6.01 -12.83
N ARG A 50 -7.45 -6.41 -11.60
CA ARG A 50 -6.46 -5.72 -10.75
C ARG A 50 -5.05 -6.20 -11.04
N GLY A 51 -4.12 -5.25 -11.18
CA GLY A 51 -2.71 -5.53 -11.40
C GLY A 51 -1.86 -4.30 -11.23
N GLU A 52 -0.61 -4.38 -11.67
CA GLU A 52 0.32 -3.27 -11.68
C GLU A 52 0.05 -2.36 -12.88
N ILE A 53 -0.10 -1.05 -12.61
CA ILE A 53 -0.26 -0.08 -13.69
C ILE A 53 1.08 0.24 -14.34
N VAL A 54 1.06 0.26 -15.66
CA VAL A 54 2.20 0.53 -16.54
C VAL A 54 1.84 1.68 -17.46
N PHE A 55 2.77 2.59 -17.70
CA PHE A 55 2.55 3.72 -18.59
C PHE A 55 3.59 3.79 -19.71
N THR A 56 3.11 4.14 -20.91
CA THR A 56 3.94 4.58 -22.03
C THR A 56 3.65 6.05 -22.32
N SER A 57 4.69 6.88 -22.37
CA SER A 57 4.52 8.29 -22.76
C SER A 57 4.35 8.39 -24.28
N LEU A 58 3.36 9.18 -24.74
CA LEU A 58 3.04 9.38 -26.15
C LEU A 58 3.60 10.68 -26.70
N THR A 59 3.68 11.71 -25.86
CA THR A 59 4.03 13.09 -26.30
C THR A 59 5.31 13.62 -25.66
N LYS A 60 5.97 12.83 -24.81
CA LYS A 60 7.18 13.27 -24.11
C LYS A 60 8.41 13.09 -25.00
N GLU A 61 9.01 14.20 -25.43
CA GLU A 61 10.21 14.20 -26.29
C GLU A 61 11.47 13.93 -25.49
N ALA A 62 11.64 14.60 -24.35
CA ALA A 62 12.77 14.38 -23.45
C ALA A 62 12.49 13.24 -22.49
N MET A 63 13.41 12.28 -22.41
CA MET A 63 13.29 11.08 -21.55
C MET A 63 11.95 10.34 -21.75
N PRO A 64 11.61 9.93 -22.98
CA PRO A 64 10.40 9.15 -23.20
C PRO A 64 10.49 7.82 -22.44
N VAL A 65 9.37 7.38 -21.88
CA VAL A 65 9.27 6.09 -21.21
C VAL A 65 8.34 5.17 -21.98
N ILE A 66 8.74 3.92 -22.12
CA ILE A 66 7.98 2.87 -22.79
C ILE A 66 7.75 1.76 -21.77
N ARG A 67 6.47 1.46 -21.52
CA ARG A 67 6.03 0.43 -20.58
C ARG A 67 6.70 0.55 -19.20
N TYR A 68 6.70 1.77 -18.65
CA TYR A 68 7.25 2.04 -17.32
C TYR A 68 6.41 1.37 -16.24
N ARG A 69 7.01 0.46 -15.50
CA ARG A 69 6.40 -0.27 -14.39
C ARG A 69 6.40 0.59 -13.13
N THR A 70 5.22 1.06 -12.72
CA THR A 70 5.10 1.95 -11.54
C THR A 70 5.21 1.22 -10.21
N ARG A 71 4.95 -0.07 -10.20
CA ARG A 71 4.74 -0.94 -9.03
C ARG A 71 3.43 -0.67 -8.28
N ASP A 72 2.66 0.31 -8.68
CA ASP A 72 1.39 0.64 -8.04
C ASP A 72 0.27 -0.29 -8.52
N LEU A 73 -0.53 -0.78 -7.57
CA LEU A 73 -1.62 -1.72 -7.84
C LEU A 73 -2.96 -1.00 -7.93
N THR A 74 -3.62 -1.18 -9.06
CA THR A 74 -4.93 -0.60 -9.36
C THR A 74 -5.64 -1.45 -10.42
N HIS A 75 -6.75 -0.95 -10.97
CA HIS A 75 -7.37 -1.45 -12.20
C HIS A 75 -7.91 -0.28 -13.04
N LEU A 76 -8.09 -0.52 -14.34
CA LEU A 76 -8.70 0.44 -15.23
C LEU A 76 -10.21 0.24 -15.30
N MET A 77 -10.92 1.35 -15.42
CA MET A 77 -12.36 1.43 -15.55
C MET A 77 -12.72 2.30 -16.78
N PRO A 78 -13.84 2.03 -17.46
CA PRO A 78 -14.28 2.87 -18.57
C PRO A 78 -14.58 4.30 -18.11
N GLY A 79 -14.43 5.25 -19.01
CA GLY A 79 -14.81 6.65 -18.78
C GLY A 79 -16.31 6.81 -18.49
N ARG A 80 -16.66 7.87 -17.77
CA ARG A 80 -18.06 8.25 -17.46
C ARG A 80 -18.31 9.72 -17.75
N ALA A 81 -17.82 10.62 -16.89
CA ALA A 81 -17.94 12.07 -17.09
C ALA A 81 -16.99 12.58 -18.18
N ARG A 82 -15.97 11.84 -18.52
CA ARG A 82 -15.01 12.07 -19.61
C ARG A 82 -14.83 10.79 -20.40
N SER A 83 -14.37 10.90 -21.65
CA SER A 83 -14.14 9.76 -22.56
C SER A 83 -12.94 8.91 -22.17
N MET A 84 -11.93 9.50 -21.50
CA MET A 84 -10.70 8.84 -21.04
C MET A 84 -11.00 7.81 -19.96
N ARG A 85 -10.24 6.71 -19.93
CA ARG A 85 -10.35 5.69 -18.89
C ARG A 85 -9.96 6.26 -17.53
N ARG A 86 -10.49 5.64 -16.50
CA ARG A 86 -10.22 5.97 -15.11
C ARG A 86 -9.42 4.84 -14.46
N MET A 87 -8.56 5.19 -13.54
CA MET A 87 -7.97 4.23 -12.62
C MET A 87 -8.63 4.35 -11.25
N GLU A 88 -8.77 3.22 -10.55
CA GLU A 88 -9.13 3.22 -9.15
C GLU A 88 -7.98 3.82 -8.32
N LYS A 89 -8.27 4.27 -7.11
CA LYS A 89 -7.23 4.68 -6.17
C LYS A 89 -6.24 3.54 -5.94
N VAL A 90 -4.95 3.88 -5.93
CA VAL A 90 -3.88 2.90 -5.66
C VAL A 90 -4.10 2.22 -4.32
N THR A 91 -4.15 0.89 -4.31
CA THR A 91 -4.41 0.08 -3.12
C THR A 91 -3.13 -0.38 -2.42
N GLY A 92 -1.99 -0.28 -3.08
CA GLY A 92 -0.67 -0.66 -2.57
C GLY A 92 0.34 -0.77 -3.70
N ARG A 93 1.53 -1.23 -3.36
CA ARG A 93 2.63 -1.45 -4.31
C ARG A 93 2.98 -2.92 -4.39
N SER A 94 3.29 -3.41 -5.58
CA SER A 94 3.68 -4.82 -5.81
C SER A 94 5.02 -5.16 -5.15
N ASP A 95 5.93 -4.18 -4.98
CA ASP A 95 7.22 -4.34 -4.33
C ASP A 95 7.17 -4.18 -2.79
N ASP A 96 6.07 -3.66 -2.24
CA ASP A 96 5.84 -3.60 -0.79
C ASP A 96 5.09 -4.84 -0.27
N MET A 97 4.63 -5.71 -1.15
CA MET A 97 3.91 -6.93 -0.78
C MET A 97 4.83 -7.91 -0.04
N VAL A 98 4.36 -8.41 1.09
CA VAL A 98 5.04 -9.46 1.85
C VAL A 98 4.20 -10.74 1.87
N ILE A 99 4.85 -11.89 1.79
CA ILE A 99 4.18 -13.19 1.89
C ILE A 99 4.39 -13.71 3.31
N VAL A 100 3.28 -13.96 3.99
CA VAL A 100 3.28 -14.54 5.35
C VAL A 100 2.39 -15.77 5.35
N ARG A 101 2.96 -16.94 5.56
CA ARG A 101 2.25 -18.24 5.54
C ARG A 101 1.41 -18.47 4.28
N GLY A 102 1.93 -18.05 3.12
CA GLY A 102 1.22 -18.18 1.83
C GLY A 102 0.16 -17.12 1.55
N VAL A 103 -0.03 -16.15 2.44
CA VAL A 103 -0.97 -15.03 2.24
C VAL A 103 -0.20 -13.78 1.83
N ASN A 104 -0.66 -13.11 0.77
CA ASN A 104 -0.13 -11.83 0.33
C ASN A 104 -0.66 -10.72 1.24
N VAL A 105 0.25 -10.01 1.91
CA VAL A 105 -0.06 -8.92 2.85
C VAL A 105 0.56 -7.63 2.34
N PHE A 106 -0.24 -6.58 2.26
CA PHE A 106 0.23 -5.23 1.93
C PHE A 106 0.26 -4.36 3.18
N PRO A 107 1.33 -3.57 3.40
CA PRO A 107 1.42 -2.64 4.53
C PRO A 107 0.24 -1.67 4.61
N THR A 108 -0.31 -1.28 3.45
CA THR A 108 -1.50 -0.41 3.36
C THR A 108 -2.75 -1.04 3.98
N GLN A 109 -2.91 -2.37 3.88
CA GLN A 109 -4.03 -3.08 4.53
C GLN A 109 -3.89 -3.04 6.06
N ILE A 110 -2.66 -3.15 6.58
CA ILE A 110 -2.39 -3.02 8.02
C ILE A 110 -2.67 -1.58 8.47
N GLU A 111 -2.19 -0.58 7.70
CA GLU A 111 -2.43 0.84 7.98
C GLU A 111 -3.93 1.16 8.07
N GLU A 112 -4.73 0.63 7.15
CA GLU A 112 -6.18 0.79 7.17
C GLU A 112 -6.80 0.27 8.48
N GLN A 113 -6.37 -0.90 8.96
CA GLN A 113 -6.90 -1.44 10.22
C GLN A 113 -6.43 -0.62 11.43
N ILE A 114 -5.21 -0.08 11.42
CA ILE A 114 -4.71 0.82 12.46
C ILE A 114 -5.56 2.11 12.53
N LEU A 115 -5.86 2.71 11.38
CA LEU A 115 -6.67 3.94 11.29
C LEU A 115 -8.11 3.75 11.77
N ARG A 116 -8.63 2.52 11.77
CA ARG A 116 -9.95 2.18 12.35
C ARG A 116 -9.93 2.10 13.87
N CYS A 117 -8.75 1.99 14.49
CA CYS A 117 -8.58 1.95 15.94
C CYS A 117 -8.40 3.38 16.47
N GLU A 118 -9.41 3.95 17.11
CA GLU A 118 -9.39 5.35 17.60
C GLU A 118 -8.24 5.63 18.58
N GLY A 119 -7.82 4.61 19.36
CA GLY A 119 -6.74 4.73 20.34
C GLY A 119 -5.33 4.66 19.74
N LEU A 120 -5.17 4.41 18.43
CA LEU A 120 -3.87 4.29 17.78
C LEU A 120 -3.50 5.53 16.96
N SER A 121 -2.22 5.82 16.90
CA SER A 121 -1.64 6.81 15.98
C SER A 121 -1.36 6.15 14.61
N PRO A 122 -1.14 6.92 13.52
CA PRO A 122 -0.81 6.36 12.22
C PRO A 122 0.62 5.81 12.12
N HIS A 123 1.38 5.81 13.20
CA HIS A 123 2.76 5.35 13.21
C HIS A 123 2.83 3.88 13.58
N PHE A 124 3.42 3.10 12.67
CA PHE A 124 3.57 1.65 12.85
C PHE A 124 4.77 1.11 12.08
N GLN A 125 5.16 -0.11 12.45
CA GLN A 125 6.16 -0.92 11.75
C GLN A 125 5.71 -2.37 11.72
N ILE A 126 6.01 -3.07 10.65
CA ILE A 126 5.75 -4.50 10.46
C ILE A 126 7.09 -5.21 10.52
N GLU A 127 7.25 -6.14 11.43
CA GLU A 127 8.40 -7.03 11.49
C GLU A 127 8.02 -8.41 10.98
N LEU A 128 8.78 -8.91 10.00
CA LEU A 128 8.69 -10.30 9.55
C LEU A 128 9.77 -11.10 10.25
N ARG A 129 9.37 -12.18 10.90
CA ARG A 129 10.25 -13.09 11.63
C ARG A 129 10.03 -14.51 11.13
N ARG A 130 11.01 -15.37 11.38
CA ARG A 130 10.87 -16.81 11.16
C ARG A 130 11.13 -17.52 12.47
N ASP A 131 10.08 -18.11 13.00
CA ASP A 131 10.15 -18.93 14.22
C ASP A 131 10.25 -20.39 13.77
N GLU A 132 11.45 -20.97 13.90
CA GLU A 132 11.78 -22.31 13.42
C GLU A 132 11.50 -22.47 11.89
N ARG A 133 10.31 -22.98 11.51
CA ARG A 133 9.91 -23.24 10.13
C ARG A 133 8.75 -22.36 9.63
N LEU A 134 8.16 -21.56 10.51
CA LEU A 134 6.99 -20.77 10.18
C LEU A 134 7.30 -19.27 10.18
N ASP A 135 6.88 -18.61 9.12
CA ASP A 135 6.93 -17.15 9.07
C ASP A 135 5.89 -16.57 10.02
N SER A 136 6.31 -15.61 10.83
CA SER A 136 5.45 -14.85 11.73
C SER A 136 5.54 -13.35 11.39
N MET A 137 4.45 -12.64 11.67
CA MET A 137 4.36 -11.21 11.49
C MET A 137 4.02 -10.56 12.82
N ARG A 138 4.83 -9.56 13.21
CA ARG A 138 4.56 -8.68 14.34
C ARG A 138 4.27 -7.28 13.83
N VAL A 139 3.22 -6.66 14.37
CA VAL A 139 2.87 -5.26 14.10
C VAL A 139 3.17 -4.45 15.35
N LEU A 140 4.11 -3.53 15.22
CA LEU A 140 4.40 -2.52 16.23
C LEU A 140 3.53 -1.31 15.90
N ALA A 141 2.59 -0.97 16.75
CA ALA A 141 1.74 0.21 16.63
C ALA A 141 1.99 1.17 17.79
N GLU A 142 1.61 2.41 17.63
CA GLU A 142 1.81 3.43 18.65
C GLU A 142 0.47 3.94 19.17
N ALA A 143 0.30 4.01 20.48
CA ALA A 143 -0.88 4.58 21.10
C ALA A 143 -0.96 6.10 20.92
N ARG A 144 -2.17 6.64 20.88
CA ARG A 144 -2.38 8.08 21.08
C ARG A 144 -2.22 8.43 22.57
N ALA A 145 -1.92 9.69 22.85
CA ALA A 145 -1.74 10.16 24.23
C ALA A 145 -2.94 9.87 25.15
N SER A 146 -4.16 9.86 24.61
CA SER A 146 -5.39 9.50 25.32
C SER A 146 -5.51 8.03 25.71
N HIS A 147 -4.66 7.16 25.16
CA HIS A 147 -4.66 5.70 25.37
C HIS A 147 -3.26 5.18 25.74
N ALA A 148 -2.48 5.99 26.47
CA ALA A 148 -1.09 5.69 26.78
C ALA A 148 -0.92 4.71 27.95
N ASP A 149 -1.94 4.50 28.78
CA ASP A 149 -1.88 3.53 29.88
C ASP A 149 -1.85 2.08 29.38
N GLN A 150 -1.31 1.17 30.20
CA GLN A 150 -1.09 -0.23 29.81
C GLN A 150 -2.40 -0.96 29.48
N ILE A 151 -3.47 -0.71 30.23
CA ILE A 151 -4.76 -1.39 30.02
C ILE A 151 -5.36 -0.99 28.68
N ALA A 152 -5.32 0.30 28.36
CA ALA A 152 -5.78 0.80 27.07
C ALA A 152 -4.93 0.25 25.92
N ARG A 153 -3.61 0.21 26.04
CA ARG A 153 -2.72 -0.36 25.02
C ARG A 153 -3.00 -1.84 24.77
N ASP A 154 -3.20 -2.64 25.83
CA ASP A 154 -3.52 -4.06 25.71
C ASP A 154 -4.89 -4.28 25.03
N ALA A 155 -5.86 -3.40 25.31
CA ALA A 155 -7.15 -3.43 24.63
C ALA A 155 -7.01 -3.13 23.14
N GLN A 156 -6.25 -2.09 22.76
CA GLN A 156 -5.98 -1.72 21.37
C GLN A 156 -5.20 -2.82 20.64
N SER A 157 -4.25 -3.48 21.29
CA SER A 157 -3.50 -4.62 20.75
C SER A 157 -4.43 -5.77 20.33
N ARG A 158 -5.33 -6.19 21.21
CA ARG A 158 -6.32 -7.25 20.92
C ARG A 158 -7.29 -6.84 19.81
N LEU A 159 -7.75 -5.59 19.83
CA LEU A 159 -8.66 -5.06 18.83
C LEU A 159 -8.03 -5.06 17.43
N LEU A 160 -6.82 -4.52 17.31
CA LEU A 160 -6.07 -4.46 16.05
C LEU A 160 -5.75 -5.87 15.53
N ALA A 161 -5.32 -6.80 16.40
CA ALA A 161 -5.07 -8.19 16.01
C ALA A 161 -6.33 -8.87 15.44
N SER A 162 -7.50 -8.59 16.02
CA SER A 162 -8.79 -9.08 15.54
C SER A 162 -9.14 -8.48 14.16
N TYR A 163 -8.97 -7.17 13.98
CA TYR A 163 -9.24 -6.50 12.70
C TYR A 163 -8.36 -7.04 11.59
N ILE A 164 -7.04 -7.18 11.84
CA ILE A 164 -6.10 -7.73 10.85
C ILE A 164 -6.47 -9.17 10.48
N ARG A 165 -6.76 -10.01 11.46
CA ARG A 165 -7.17 -11.40 11.20
C ARG A 165 -8.44 -11.48 10.35
N ASN A 166 -9.44 -10.66 10.64
CA ASN A 166 -10.72 -10.66 9.93
C ASN A 166 -10.58 -10.10 8.50
N ALA A 167 -9.73 -9.09 8.30
CA ALA A 167 -9.57 -8.43 7.01
C ALA A 167 -8.61 -9.18 6.06
N ILE A 168 -7.53 -9.78 6.61
CA ILE A 168 -6.42 -10.31 5.81
C ILE A 168 -6.33 -11.85 5.92
N GLY A 169 -6.89 -12.44 6.97
CA GLY A 169 -6.85 -13.88 7.21
C GLY A 169 -5.55 -14.39 7.85
N VAL A 170 -4.66 -13.48 8.32
CA VAL A 170 -3.39 -13.83 8.97
C VAL A 170 -3.44 -13.46 10.44
N GLY A 171 -3.05 -14.40 11.31
CA GLY A 171 -2.82 -14.13 12.71
C GLY A 171 -1.50 -13.40 12.91
N VAL A 172 -1.53 -12.29 13.64
CA VAL A 172 -0.37 -11.43 13.91
C VAL A 172 -0.16 -11.22 15.40
N ASP A 173 1.09 -11.02 15.79
CA ASP A 173 1.44 -10.50 17.10
C ASP A 173 1.41 -8.97 17.05
N VAL A 174 0.60 -8.33 17.89
CA VAL A 174 0.48 -6.86 17.93
C VAL A 174 1.05 -6.35 19.24
N VAL A 175 1.97 -5.41 19.13
CA VAL A 175 2.54 -4.69 20.27
C VAL A 175 2.22 -3.22 20.15
N VAL A 176 1.49 -2.67 21.12
CA VAL A 176 1.18 -1.24 21.17
C VAL A 176 2.11 -0.55 22.16
N SER A 177 2.96 0.32 21.64
CA SER A 177 3.92 1.11 22.42
C SER A 177 3.32 2.44 22.89
N GLU A 178 4.00 3.08 23.82
CA GLU A 178 3.70 4.45 24.25
C GLU A 178 3.87 5.45 23.11
N PRO A 179 3.22 6.64 23.19
CA PRO A 179 3.40 7.71 22.21
C PRO A 179 4.87 8.10 22.03
N GLY A 180 5.31 8.27 20.80
CA GLY A 180 6.66 8.71 20.44
C GLY A 180 7.72 7.61 20.44
N LYS A 181 7.36 6.34 20.64
CA LYS A 181 8.32 5.23 20.68
C LYS A 181 8.65 4.62 19.31
N ILE A 182 7.80 4.82 18.31
CA ILE A 182 8.09 4.37 16.95
C ILE A 182 8.94 5.43 16.25
N GLU A 183 10.05 5.00 15.67
CA GLU A 183 11.00 5.87 14.98
C GLU A 183 10.31 6.65 13.84
N ARG A 184 10.55 7.96 13.80
CA ARG A 184 10.03 8.84 12.74
C ARG A 184 11.01 8.85 11.58
N SER A 185 10.57 8.41 10.44
CA SER A 185 11.37 8.50 9.21
C SER A 185 11.43 9.95 8.72
N THR A 186 12.63 10.43 8.41
CA THR A 186 12.83 11.75 7.78
C THR A 186 12.58 11.74 6.27
N GLY A 187 12.20 10.58 5.71
CA GLY A 187 11.88 10.39 4.28
C GLY A 187 10.71 9.41 4.11
N LYS A 188 10.80 8.54 3.10
CA LYS A 188 9.80 7.45 2.93
C LYS A 188 9.90 6.49 4.13
N ALA A 189 8.81 6.35 4.87
CA ALA A 189 8.75 5.46 6.02
C ALA A 189 9.01 4.01 5.61
N ARG A 190 10.06 3.38 6.16
CA ARG A 190 10.29 1.95 5.99
C ARG A 190 9.32 1.18 6.88
N ARG A 191 8.16 0.88 6.34
CA ARG A 191 7.07 0.21 7.07
C ARG A 191 7.34 -1.24 7.39
N VAL A 192 8.19 -1.93 6.60
CA VAL A 192 8.48 -3.36 6.74
C VAL A 192 9.96 -3.56 7.07
N VAL A 193 10.21 -4.34 8.12
CA VAL A 193 11.53 -4.83 8.51
C VAL A 193 11.53 -6.35 8.40
N ASP A 194 12.24 -6.89 7.42
CA ASP A 194 12.40 -8.33 7.25
C ASP A 194 13.58 -8.84 8.08
N LEU A 195 13.28 -9.61 9.12
CA LEU A 195 14.25 -10.21 10.03
C LEU A 195 14.44 -11.71 9.77
N ARG A 196 13.78 -12.29 8.77
CA ARG A 196 13.78 -13.75 8.50
C ARG A 196 15.15 -14.33 8.14
N GLY A 197 16.11 -13.50 7.73
CA GLY A 197 17.47 -13.94 7.36
C GLY A 197 18.56 -13.53 8.35
N LYS A 198 18.23 -12.95 9.52
CA LYS A 198 19.21 -12.41 10.47
C LYS A 198 19.55 -13.32 11.66
N GLN A 199 18.93 -14.49 11.80
CA GLN A 199 19.12 -15.36 12.96
C GLN A 199 20.25 -16.39 12.85
N ASP A 200 20.97 -16.49 11.74
CA ASP A 200 22.05 -17.50 11.56
C ASP A 200 23.47 -16.89 11.51
N ARG A 201 23.77 -15.87 12.32
CA ARG A 201 25.14 -15.40 12.54
C ARG A 201 25.40 -15.11 14.02
N THR A 202 25.37 -16.14 14.83
CA THR A 202 26.05 -16.20 16.13
C THR A 202 26.78 -17.51 16.27
#